data_3216a71248f5a6759fed7c4d7acd7370
#
_entry.id   3216a71248f5a6759fed7c4d7acd7370
#
_cell.length_a   1.000
_cell.length_b   1.000
_cell.length_c   1.000
_cell.angle_alpha   90.00
_cell.angle_beta   90.00
_cell.angle_gamma   90.00
#
_symmetry.space_group_name_H-M   'P 1'
#
loop_
_entity.id
_entity.type
_entity.pdbx_description
1 polymer ?
#
loop_
_entity_poly.entity_id
_entity_poly.type
_entity_poly.pdbx_seq_one_letter_code
_entity_poly.pdbx_strand_id
1 'polypeptide(L)'
;MEHLQEPQRQTIAQMRHLFNRAAFGATPTELDAAARQPLRRVVRKLIDDSKVVEPLRVINTDNYDSKKKLKGMARNGMLDREALRMRIRENAEMIRDLNVQWLDRMAAGQGAFREKMALFWHGHFAVRAQGRNAQFMQDYGNVIRQHALGSFGDLLMAVSKTPAMLQFLNNQQNRKNAPNENFAREVMELFTLGRGNYTENDIKEAARAFTGWQFTPEGQFIVRDRLHDDGPKTIFGKSGAFKGEDVIGLLLDKPEMARFIVGKVYRYFVNETPDEKRIDTLANSFRKGGYQIADLMETLFTADWFYDKANLGAHIKSPVELLAGMRYTLGMRFDQPQPQVFMQRTLGQILFYPPNVAGWPGGRNWIDSSSLLFRMKLPDYVLKAAEVNVRSKDEADVNAELLARKGKNQFTTTVDWDAFQKPFARTALADLPDALATYLLPFPLRPDQRTLLLKQVKLAQTQTETIRTLTAAIMALPEYQLS
;
A
#
# COMPACT_ATOMS: atom_id res chain seq x y z
N MET A 1 11.74 -3.42 -47.57
CA MET A 1 10.34 -3.51 -47.10
C MET A 1 10.36 -4.18 -45.73
N GLU A 2 10.43 -3.39 -44.69
CA GLU A 2 10.30 -3.90 -43.33
C GLU A 2 8.85 -4.36 -43.15
N HIS A 3 8.68 -5.65 -42.91
CA HIS A 3 7.42 -6.19 -42.45
C HIS A 3 7.09 -5.54 -41.10
N LEU A 4 6.20 -4.56 -41.11
CA LEU A 4 5.50 -4.10 -39.90
C LEU A 4 4.71 -5.29 -39.40
N GLN A 5 5.29 -6.03 -38.43
CA GLN A 5 4.55 -7.03 -37.68
C GLN A 5 3.34 -6.33 -37.05
N GLU A 6 2.14 -6.83 -37.31
CA GLU A 6 0.94 -6.38 -36.63
C GLU A 6 1.18 -6.46 -35.12
N PRO A 7 0.80 -5.42 -34.36
CA PRO A 7 1.00 -5.41 -32.94
C PRO A 7 0.29 -6.62 -32.32
N GLN A 8 1.07 -7.49 -31.67
CA GLN A 8 0.57 -8.70 -31.04
C GLN A 8 -0.54 -8.33 -30.04
N ARG A 9 -1.78 -8.73 -30.31
CA ARG A 9 -2.93 -8.48 -29.43
C ARG A 9 -2.69 -9.18 -28.10
N GLN A 10 -2.77 -8.42 -27.01
CA GLN A 10 -2.68 -8.96 -25.66
C GLN A 10 -3.97 -9.69 -25.29
N THR A 11 -3.88 -10.67 -24.42
CA THR A 11 -5.08 -11.34 -23.90
C THR A 11 -5.69 -10.56 -22.73
N ILE A 12 -7.01 -10.71 -22.51
CA ILE A 12 -7.68 -10.15 -21.32
C ILE A 12 -6.99 -10.65 -20.03
N ALA A 13 -6.57 -11.93 -20.02
CA ALA A 13 -5.86 -12.51 -18.88
C ALA A 13 -4.53 -11.81 -18.57
N GLN A 14 -3.74 -11.46 -19.60
CA GLN A 14 -2.50 -10.70 -19.43
C GLN A 14 -2.77 -9.29 -18.91
N MET A 15 -3.76 -8.59 -19.47
CA MET A 15 -4.11 -7.24 -19.02
C MET A 15 -4.65 -7.26 -17.59
N ARG A 16 -5.52 -8.20 -17.26
CA ARG A 16 -6.02 -8.38 -15.89
C ARG A 16 -4.87 -8.63 -14.91
N HIS A 17 -3.91 -9.51 -15.26
CA HIS A 17 -2.71 -9.73 -14.44
C HIS A 17 -1.94 -8.44 -14.24
N LEU A 18 -1.64 -7.69 -15.30
CA LEU A 18 -0.95 -6.40 -15.23
C LEU A 18 -1.69 -5.42 -14.30
N PHE A 19 -2.98 -5.19 -14.52
CA PHE A 19 -3.74 -4.22 -13.73
C PHE A 19 -3.94 -4.64 -12.27
N ASN A 20 -4.04 -5.93 -11.99
CA ASN A 20 -4.07 -6.42 -10.61
C ASN A 20 -2.75 -6.20 -9.88
N ARG A 21 -1.61 -6.29 -10.59
CA ARG A 21 -0.27 -6.11 -10.02
C ARG A 21 0.16 -4.64 -10.00
N ALA A 22 -0.04 -3.91 -11.09
CA ALA A 22 0.37 -2.50 -11.21
C ALA A 22 -0.65 -1.53 -10.62
N ALA A 23 -1.89 -1.96 -10.39
CA ALA A 23 -2.99 -1.15 -9.85
C ALA A 23 -3.79 -1.98 -8.83
N PHE A 24 -5.07 -1.68 -8.68
CA PHE A 24 -5.99 -2.41 -7.80
C PHE A 24 -7.02 -3.25 -8.60
N GLY A 25 -6.77 -3.50 -9.88
CA GLY A 25 -7.66 -4.11 -10.83
C GLY A 25 -8.02 -3.14 -11.96
N ALA A 26 -8.98 -3.54 -12.78
CA ALA A 26 -9.56 -2.72 -13.85
C ALA A 26 -11.02 -3.10 -14.08
N THR A 27 -11.78 -2.20 -14.69
CA THR A 27 -13.12 -2.51 -15.18
C THR A 27 -13.06 -3.40 -16.42
N PRO A 28 -14.09 -4.18 -16.73
CA PRO A 28 -14.12 -4.97 -17.96
C PRO A 28 -13.88 -4.14 -19.22
N THR A 29 -14.44 -2.94 -19.29
CA THR A 29 -14.25 -2.01 -20.44
C THR A 29 -12.79 -1.57 -20.59
N GLU A 30 -12.09 -1.31 -19.48
CA GLU A 30 -10.67 -0.93 -19.51
C GLU A 30 -9.78 -2.11 -19.94
N LEU A 31 -10.08 -3.32 -19.50
CA LEU A 31 -9.36 -4.52 -19.92
C LEU A 31 -9.50 -4.77 -21.44
N ASP A 32 -10.72 -4.61 -21.96
CA ASP A 32 -10.98 -4.72 -23.40
C ASP A 32 -10.21 -3.65 -24.22
N ALA A 33 -10.18 -2.42 -23.73
CA ALA A 33 -9.44 -1.34 -24.35
C ALA A 33 -7.92 -1.56 -24.31
N ALA A 34 -7.41 -2.03 -23.17
CA ALA A 34 -5.98 -2.32 -22.99
C ALA A 34 -5.52 -3.50 -23.86
N ALA A 35 -6.32 -4.57 -23.96
CA ALA A 35 -5.99 -5.76 -24.75
C ALA A 35 -5.80 -5.44 -26.28
N ARG A 36 -6.32 -4.33 -26.75
CA ARG A 36 -6.17 -3.87 -28.13
C ARG A 36 -4.90 -3.06 -28.37
N GLN A 37 -4.10 -2.80 -27.33
CA GLN A 37 -2.91 -1.96 -27.40
C GLN A 37 -1.64 -2.79 -27.17
N PRO A 38 -0.48 -2.34 -27.70
CA PRO A 38 0.81 -2.94 -27.39
C PRO A 38 1.09 -2.84 -25.87
N LEU A 39 1.55 -3.93 -25.27
CA LEU A 39 1.83 -4.02 -23.82
C LEU A 39 2.64 -2.82 -23.30
N ARG A 40 3.74 -2.48 -23.99
CA ARG A 40 4.61 -1.38 -23.57
C ARG A 40 3.88 -0.03 -23.53
N ARG A 41 2.91 0.18 -24.41
CA ARG A 41 2.08 1.40 -24.42
C ARG A 41 1.16 1.44 -23.19
N VAL A 42 0.57 0.29 -22.83
CA VAL A 42 -0.28 0.18 -21.63
C VAL A 42 0.53 0.45 -20.37
N VAL A 43 1.71 -0.17 -20.23
CA VAL A 43 2.60 0.02 -19.08
C VAL A 43 3.04 1.49 -18.96
N ARG A 44 3.49 2.11 -20.06
CA ARG A 44 3.87 3.53 -20.07
C ARG A 44 2.72 4.44 -19.69
N LYS A 45 1.51 4.15 -20.21
CA LYS A 45 0.33 4.93 -19.83
C LYS A 45 0.06 4.85 -18.32
N LEU A 46 0.17 3.68 -17.68
CA LEU A 46 0.03 3.55 -16.24
C LEU A 46 1.05 4.40 -15.47
N ILE A 47 2.29 4.45 -15.95
CA ILE A 47 3.36 5.28 -15.37
C ILE A 47 3.05 6.77 -15.56
N ASP A 48 2.70 7.18 -16.79
CA ASP A 48 2.45 8.59 -17.15
C ASP A 48 1.22 9.15 -16.42
N ASP A 49 0.12 8.41 -16.37
CA ASP A 49 -1.10 8.78 -15.62
C ASP A 49 -0.82 8.92 -14.11
N SER A 50 0.29 8.34 -13.65
CA SER A 50 0.71 8.36 -12.24
C SER A 50 1.74 9.46 -11.91
N LYS A 51 2.09 10.35 -12.84
CA LYS A 51 3.05 11.46 -12.61
C LYS A 51 2.45 12.58 -11.75
N VAL A 52 1.16 12.84 -11.91
CA VAL A 52 0.47 13.89 -11.14
C VAL A 52 0.13 13.37 -9.74
N VAL A 53 0.52 14.11 -8.73
CA VAL A 53 0.28 13.77 -7.32
C VAL A 53 -0.62 14.81 -6.68
N GLU A 54 -1.84 14.43 -6.38
CA GLU A 54 -2.70 15.23 -5.52
C GLU A 54 -2.49 14.82 -4.06
N PRO A 55 -2.07 15.73 -3.18
CA PRO A 55 -1.84 15.39 -1.77
C PRO A 55 -3.15 14.99 -1.07
N LEU A 56 -3.04 14.10 -0.08
CA LEU A 56 -4.10 13.87 0.88
C LEU A 56 -4.25 15.12 1.75
N ARG A 57 -5.48 15.60 1.90
CA ARG A 57 -5.80 16.84 2.65
C ARG A 57 -7.03 16.59 3.52
N VAL A 58 -6.81 15.93 4.64
CA VAL A 58 -7.84 15.69 5.65
C VAL A 58 -7.66 16.66 6.81
N ILE A 59 -6.39 16.96 7.11
CA ILE A 59 -6.02 17.76 8.26
C ILE A 59 -5.68 19.16 7.77
N ASN A 60 -6.50 20.13 8.19
CA ASN A 60 -6.24 21.52 7.87
C ASN A 60 -5.16 22.07 8.81
N THR A 61 -4.06 22.57 8.23
CA THR A 61 -2.93 23.14 8.95
C THR A 61 -3.27 24.48 9.61
N ASP A 62 -4.35 25.15 9.18
CA ASP A 62 -4.73 26.47 9.69
C ASP A 62 -5.23 26.43 11.15
N ASN A 63 -5.56 25.25 11.68
CA ASN A 63 -5.91 25.03 13.10
C ASN A 63 -4.68 24.97 14.05
N TYR A 64 -3.53 25.45 13.60
CA TYR A 64 -2.30 25.45 14.38
C TYR A 64 -2.36 26.34 15.64
N ASP A 65 -3.17 27.40 15.63
CA ASP A 65 -3.39 28.28 16.78
C ASP A 65 -3.97 27.57 18.00
N SER A 66 -4.70 26.50 17.81
CA SER A 66 -5.19 25.65 18.92
C SER A 66 -4.04 24.94 19.66
N LYS A 67 -2.93 24.59 18.95
CA LYS A 67 -1.73 23.97 19.57
C LYS A 67 -0.95 25.00 20.45
N LYS A 68 -0.94 26.28 20.05
CA LYS A 68 -0.28 27.35 20.81
C LYS A 68 -1.04 27.66 22.10
N LYS A 69 -2.36 27.67 22.04
CA LYS A 69 -3.26 27.81 23.21
C LYS A 69 -3.06 26.66 24.20
N LEU A 70 -3.04 25.41 23.71
CA LEU A 70 -2.86 24.21 24.55
C LEU A 70 -1.47 24.14 25.22
N LYS A 71 -0.39 24.60 24.55
CA LYS A 71 0.93 24.72 25.17
C LYS A 71 0.93 25.74 26.32
N GLY A 72 0.18 26.83 26.19
CA GLY A 72 -0.05 27.80 27.25
C GLY A 72 -0.78 27.18 28.46
N MET A 73 -1.84 26.42 28.19
CA MET A 73 -2.63 25.73 29.22
C MET A 73 -1.85 24.62 29.92
N ALA A 74 -1.01 23.84 29.18
CA ALA A 74 -0.15 22.82 29.74
C ALA A 74 0.93 23.40 30.68
N ARG A 75 1.52 24.56 30.31
CA ARG A 75 2.50 25.28 31.15
C ARG A 75 1.90 25.78 32.46
N ASN A 76 0.60 26.04 32.47
CA ASN A 76 -0.12 26.56 33.63
C ASN A 76 -0.78 25.47 34.50
N GLY A 77 -0.49 24.16 34.27
CA GLY A 77 -1.08 23.05 35.03
C GLY A 77 -2.56 22.79 34.76
N MET A 78 -3.14 23.45 33.74
CA MET A 78 -4.58 23.42 33.43
C MET A 78 -4.95 22.34 32.39
N LEU A 79 -4.06 21.42 32.02
CA LEU A 79 -4.43 20.31 31.16
C LEU A 79 -5.13 19.21 31.98
N ASP A 80 -6.44 19.31 32.01
CA ASP A 80 -7.31 18.28 32.54
C ASP A 80 -7.17 16.98 31.72
N ARG A 81 -7.32 15.83 32.38
CA ARG A 81 -7.33 14.49 31.77
C ARG A 81 -8.38 14.39 30.64
N GLU A 82 -9.46 15.16 30.74
CA GLU A 82 -10.53 15.21 29.77
C GLU A 82 -10.09 15.88 28.46
N ALA A 83 -9.41 17.02 28.53
CA ALA A 83 -8.83 17.70 27.35
C ALA A 83 -7.80 16.82 26.60
N LEU A 84 -7.01 16.04 27.35
CA LEU A 84 -6.09 15.08 26.74
C LEU A 84 -6.82 13.93 26.03
N ARG A 85 -7.88 13.40 26.66
CA ARG A 85 -8.72 12.35 26.04
C ARG A 85 -9.42 12.85 24.79
N MET A 86 -9.98 14.04 24.82
CA MET A 86 -10.61 14.66 23.64
C MET A 86 -9.61 14.79 22.48
N ARG A 87 -8.41 15.26 22.75
CA ARG A 87 -7.36 15.42 21.72
C ARG A 87 -6.92 14.06 21.13
N ILE A 88 -6.76 13.03 21.95
CA ILE A 88 -6.44 11.68 21.45
C ILE A 88 -7.55 11.18 20.53
N ARG A 89 -8.81 11.43 20.90
CA ARG A 89 -9.97 11.06 20.09
C ARG A 89 -10.01 11.82 18.76
N GLU A 90 -9.83 13.13 18.78
CA GLU A 90 -9.78 13.97 17.57
C GLU A 90 -8.68 13.49 16.61
N ASN A 91 -7.48 13.22 17.12
CA ASN A 91 -6.40 12.68 16.30
C ASN A 91 -6.74 11.30 15.72
N ALA A 92 -7.38 10.43 16.48
CA ALA A 92 -7.81 9.12 16.00
C ALA A 92 -8.87 9.24 14.88
N GLU A 93 -9.80 10.20 15.01
CA GLU A 93 -10.78 10.52 13.97
C GLU A 93 -10.09 11.05 12.70
N MET A 94 -9.12 11.95 12.82
CA MET A 94 -8.33 12.46 11.69
C MET A 94 -7.54 11.35 10.98
N ILE A 95 -6.92 10.42 11.72
CA ILE A 95 -6.20 9.29 11.13
C ILE A 95 -7.17 8.35 10.40
N ARG A 96 -8.36 8.10 10.96
CA ARG A 96 -9.40 7.33 10.28
C ARG A 96 -9.80 7.99 8.96
N ASP A 97 -10.04 9.29 8.96
CA ASP A 97 -10.46 10.02 7.78
C ASP A 97 -9.34 10.06 6.73
N LEU A 98 -8.08 10.16 7.17
CA LEU A 98 -6.89 10.02 6.31
C LEU A 98 -6.80 8.62 5.69
N ASN A 99 -7.04 7.56 6.48
CA ASN A 99 -7.08 6.17 6.01
C ASN A 99 -8.14 6.02 4.89
N VAL A 100 -9.35 6.50 5.15
CA VAL A 100 -10.47 6.38 4.19
C VAL A 100 -10.20 7.20 2.93
N GLN A 101 -9.72 8.43 3.06
CA GLN A 101 -9.38 9.25 1.89
C GLN A 101 -8.32 8.58 1.02
N TRP A 102 -7.32 7.94 1.62
CA TRP A 102 -6.31 7.23 0.84
C TRP A 102 -6.88 5.97 0.17
N LEU A 103 -7.72 5.21 0.87
CA LEU A 103 -8.43 4.07 0.26
C LEU A 103 -9.37 4.53 -0.88
N ASP A 104 -10.02 5.69 -0.74
CA ASP A 104 -10.85 6.29 -1.79
C ASP A 104 -10.01 6.66 -3.02
N ARG A 105 -8.79 7.18 -2.85
CA ARG A 105 -7.86 7.44 -3.95
C ARG A 105 -7.46 6.14 -4.67
N MET A 106 -7.15 5.08 -3.94
CA MET A 106 -6.85 3.78 -4.52
C MET A 106 -8.04 3.23 -5.34
N ALA A 107 -9.25 3.41 -4.83
CA ALA A 107 -10.49 2.97 -5.46
C ALA A 107 -10.99 3.90 -6.59
N ALA A 108 -10.44 5.08 -6.75
CA ALA A 108 -10.80 6.01 -7.83
C ALA A 108 -10.06 5.72 -9.14
N GLY A 109 -9.00 4.91 -9.11
CA GLY A 109 -8.23 4.52 -10.29
C GLY A 109 -7.28 5.59 -10.84
N GLN A 110 -7.47 6.85 -10.49
CA GLN A 110 -6.58 7.93 -10.95
C GLN A 110 -5.20 7.81 -10.29
N GLY A 111 -4.15 7.67 -11.12
CA GLY A 111 -2.80 7.44 -10.62
C GLY A 111 -2.65 6.12 -9.87
N ALA A 112 -3.43 5.09 -10.24
CA ALA A 112 -3.52 3.83 -9.52
C ALA A 112 -2.17 3.14 -9.31
N PHE A 113 -1.25 3.25 -10.30
CA PHE A 113 0.09 2.68 -10.16
C PHE A 113 0.90 3.39 -9.06
N ARG A 114 0.80 4.71 -8.96
CA ARG A 114 1.42 5.47 -7.86
C ARG A 114 0.87 5.02 -6.50
N GLU A 115 -0.45 4.89 -6.38
CA GLU A 115 -1.08 4.49 -5.12
C GLU A 115 -0.70 3.04 -4.75
N LYS A 116 -0.54 2.16 -5.74
CA LYS A 116 -0.06 0.79 -5.53
C LYS A 116 1.39 0.76 -5.03
N MET A 117 2.27 1.54 -5.67
CA MET A 117 3.65 1.70 -5.22
C MET A 117 3.74 2.35 -3.85
N ALA A 118 2.90 3.36 -3.58
CA ALA A 118 2.84 4.00 -2.27
C ALA A 118 2.38 3.03 -1.17
N LEU A 119 1.43 2.14 -1.47
CA LEU A 119 1.01 1.08 -0.54
C LEU A 119 2.17 0.10 -0.26
N PHE A 120 2.93 -0.29 -1.28
CA PHE A 120 4.14 -1.09 -1.12
C PHE A 120 5.17 -0.39 -0.21
N TRP A 121 5.48 0.89 -0.49
CA TRP A 121 6.42 1.67 0.31
C TRP A 121 5.92 1.94 1.72
N HIS A 122 4.61 2.09 1.92
CA HIS A 122 4.02 2.20 3.26
C HIS A 122 4.21 0.92 4.09
N GLY A 123 4.22 -0.24 3.44
CA GLY A 123 4.58 -1.51 4.09
C GLY A 123 6.09 -1.65 4.35
N HIS A 124 6.91 -1.08 3.47
CA HIS A 124 8.38 -1.13 3.56
C HIS A 124 8.95 -0.17 4.62
N PHE A 125 8.50 1.08 4.62
CA PHE A 125 8.89 2.12 5.57
C PHE A 125 7.89 2.24 6.72
N ALA A 126 7.43 1.14 7.25
CA ALA A 126 6.32 1.09 8.19
C ALA A 126 6.47 2.06 9.36
N VAL A 127 5.51 2.97 9.50
CA VAL A 127 5.38 3.89 10.63
C VAL A 127 3.98 3.75 11.20
N ARG A 128 3.90 3.52 12.51
CA ARG A 128 2.63 3.40 13.23
C ARG A 128 2.16 4.76 13.75
N ALA A 129 0.91 5.10 13.50
CA ALA A 129 0.28 6.29 14.06
C ALA A 129 0.28 6.22 15.59
N GLN A 130 0.84 7.24 16.22
CA GLN A 130 0.89 7.38 17.68
C GLN A 130 -0.04 8.53 18.06
N GLY A 131 -1.27 8.29 18.39
CA GLY A 131 -2.39 9.13 18.89
C GLY A 131 -2.28 10.63 19.13
N ARG A 132 -1.16 11.29 18.77
CA ARG A 132 -0.89 12.68 19.12
C ARG A 132 -0.66 13.65 17.96
N ASN A 133 -0.34 13.15 16.76
CA ASN A 133 0.04 13.99 15.62
C ASN A 133 -0.44 13.42 14.28
N ALA A 134 -1.72 13.50 14.03
CA ALA A 134 -2.31 13.08 12.76
C ALA A 134 -1.69 13.81 11.55
N GLN A 135 -1.28 15.09 11.72
CA GLN A 135 -0.58 15.87 10.69
C GLN A 135 0.71 15.17 10.21
N PHE A 136 1.51 14.64 11.13
CA PHE A 136 2.76 13.96 10.76
C PHE A 136 2.51 12.70 9.93
N MET A 137 1.39 12.01 10.18
CA MET A 137 0.99 10.85 9.38
C MET A 137 0.50 11.25 7.99
N GLN A 138 -0.21 12.38 7.86
CA GLN A 138 -0.60 12.93 6.57
C GLN A 138 0.63 13.33 5.75
N ASP A 139 1.58 14.04 6.36
CA ASP A 139 2.82 14.47 5.70
C ASP A 139 3.67 13.26 5.28
N TYR A 140 3.80 12.26 6.15
CA TYR A 140 4.47 10.99 5.84
C TYR A 140 3.80 10.25 4.67
N GLY A 141 2.49 10.11 4.68
CA GLY A 141 1.75 9.48 3.57
C GLY A 141 1.93 10.23 2.25
N ASN A 142 1.90 11.57 2.28
CA ASN A 142 2.13 12.42 1.12
C ASN A 142 3.56 12.32 0.60
N VAL A 143 4.58 12.27 1.48
CA VAL A 143 5.99 12.07 1.09
C VAL A 143 6.17 10.74 0.37
N ILE A 144 5.64 9.65 0.91
CA ILE A 144 5.68 8.34 0.24
C ILE A 144 5.03 8.41 -1.15
N ARG A 145 3.84 8.98 -1.25
CA ARG A 145 3.10 9.08 -2.52
C ARG A 145 3.82 9.96 -3.55
N GLN A 146 4.44 11.04 -3.09
CA GLN A 146 5.20 11.95 -3.95
C GLN A 146 6.43 11.28 -4.56
N HIS A 147 7.16 10.50 -3.78
CA HIS A 147 8.40 9.85 -4.20
C HIS A 147 8.22 8.42 -4.69
N ALA A 148 7.00 7.88 -4.71
CA ALA A 148 6.71 6.46 -4.98
C ALA A 148 7.27 5.90 -6.28
N LEU A 149 7.48 6.73 -7.30
CA LEU A 149 7.95 6.36 -8.64
C LEU A 149 9.27 7.04 -9.03
N GLY A 150 9.86 7.84 -8.16
CA GLY A 150 11.11 8.55 -8.40
C GLY A 150 12.35 7.71 -8.06
N SER A 151 13.45 8.39 -7.70
CA SER A 151 14.65 7.72 -7.19
C SER A 151 14.39 7.12 -5.80
N PHE A 152 14.83 5.88 -5.57
CA PHE A 152 14.77 5.27 -4.24
C PHE A 152 15.62 6.03 -3.21
N GLY A 153 16.75 6.62 -3.62
CA GLY A 153 17.57 7.44 -2.74
C GLY A 153 16.82 8.68 -2.24
N ASP A 154 16.09 9.36 -3.13
CA ASP A 154 15.27 10.52 -2.75
C ASP A 154 14.11 10.10 -1.85
N LEU A 155 13.47 8.98 -2.14
CA LEU A 155 12.41 8.43 -1.29
C LEU A 155 12.94 8.10 0.11
N LEU A 156 14.06 7.39 0.22
CA LEU A 156 14.69 7.04 1.49
C LEU A 156 15.06 8.29 2.29
N MET A 157 15.68 9.28 1.65
CA MET A 157 16.05 10.55 2.27
C MET A 157 14.81 11.31 2.77
N ALA A 158 13.80 11.45 1.92
CA ALA A 158 12.58 12.19 2.25
C ALA A 158 11.81 11.55 3.40
N VAL A 159 11.63 10.22 3.37
CA VAL A 159 10.94 9.47 4.44
C VAL A 159 11.71 9.54 5.76
N SER A 160 13.05 9.40 5.71
CA SER A 160 13.94 9.49 6.89
C SER A 160 13.83 10.81 7.62
N LYS A 161 13.54 11.90 6.91
CA LYS A 161 13.39 13.25 7.47
C LYS A 161 11.98 13.57 7.96
N THR A 162 11.00 12.69 7.75
CA THR A 162 9.64 12.95 8.23
C THR A 162 9.54 12.92 9.76
N PRO A 163 8.78 13.83 10.38
CA PRO A 163 8.56 13.80 11.82
C PRO A 163 7.97 12.49 12.32
N ALA A 164 7.10 11.85 11.51
CA ALA A 164 6.50 10.57 11.84
C ALA A 164 7.56 9.47 11.99
N MET A 165 8.52 9.37 11.06
CA MET A 165 9.62 8.39 11.10
C MET A 165 10.58 8.70 12.26
N LEU A 166 11.03 9.94 12.39
CA LEU A 166 11.94 10.35 13.47
C LEU A 166 11.34 10.10 14.85
N GLN A 167 10.03 10.32 15.03
CA GLN A 167 9.33 10.07 16.27
C GLN A 167 9.16 8.57 16.52
N PHE A 168 8.79 7.81 15.51
CA PHE A 168 8.51 6.37 15.63
C PHE A 168 9.76 5.58 16.02
N LEU A 169 10.93 5.96 15.46
CA LEU A 169 12.21 5.33 15.73
C LEU A 169 13.05 6.06 16.79
N ASN A 170 12.45 7.01 17.50
CA ASN A 170 13.08 7.78 18.59
C ASN A 170 14.36 8.56 18.20
N ASN A 171 14.56 8.86 16.91
CA ASN A 171 15.77 9.59 16.49
C ASN A 171 15.79 11.05 16.98
N GLN A 172 14.62 11.67 17.26
CA GLN A 172 14.57 12.99 17.88
C GLN A 172 15.23 13.05 19.28
N GLN A 173 15.54 11.89 19.88
CA GLN A 173 16.29 11.80 21.15
C GLN A 173 17.78 11.50 20.91
N ASN A 174 18.19 11.22 19.67
CA ASN A 174 19.56 10.89 19.30
C ASN A 174 20.46 12.14 19.36
N ARG A 175 21.48 12.11 20.23
CA ARG A 175 22.39 13.24 20.50
C ARG A 175 23.81 12.75 20.83
N LYS A 176 24.82 13.57 20.56
CA LYS A 176 26.26 13.23 20.69
C LYS A 176 26.67 12.60 22.02
N ASN A 177 26.04 13.00 23.13
CA ASN A 177 26.37 12.47 24.46
C ASN A 177 25.56 11.22 24.83
N ALA A 178 24.58 10.82 24.03
CA ALA A 178 23.74 9.64 24.21
C ALA A 178 23.18 9.20 22.83
N PRO A 179 24.03 8.64 21.96
CA PRO A 179 23.59 8.16 20.65
C PRO A 179 22.53 7.06 20.80
N ASN A 180 21.51 7.11 19.94
CA ASN A 180 20.43 6.13 19.88
C ASN A 180 20.52 5.37 18.56
N GLU A 181 20.78 4.08 18.62
CA GLU A 181 21.03 3.22 17.47
C GLU A 181 19.76 2.81 16.71
N ASN A 182 18.57 2.96 17.31
CA ASN A 182 17.32 2.39 16.76
C ASN A 182 17.08 2.81 15.32
N PHE A 183 17.13 4.12 15.04
CA PHE A 183 16.93 4.62 13.68
C PHE A 183 17.99 4.12 12.70
N ALA A 184 19.26 4.16 13.07
CA ALA A 184 20.38 3.71 12.24
C ALA A 184 20.27 2.21 11.91
N ARG A 185 19.90 1.41 12.90
CA ARG A 185 19.68 -0.04 12.75
C ARG A 185 18.58 -0.32 11.75
N GLU A 186 17.42 0.31 11.90
CA GLU A 186 16.29 0.07 11.00
C GLU A 186 16.57 0.55 9.57
N VAL A 187 17.26 1.67 9.42
CA VAL A 187 17.68 2.15 8.09
C VAL A 187 18.57 1.14 7.39
N MET A 188 19.52 0.52 8.10
CA MET A 188 20.40 -0.49 7.52
C MET A 188 19.70 -1.84 7.33
N GLU A 189 18.98 -2.31 8.34
CA GLU A 189 18.44 -3.67 8.35
C GLU A 189 17.14 -3.79 7.56
N LEU A 190 16.14 -2.95 7.86
CA LEU A 190 14.80 -3.11 7.28
C LEU A 190 14.60 -2.32 5.99
N PHE A 191 15.28 -1.16 5.86
CA PHE A 191 14.98 -0.25 4.77
C PHE A 191 15.97 -0.33 3.60
N THR A 192 17.21 -0.87 3.81
CA THR A 192 18.22 -0.83 2.74
C THR A 192 18.98 -2.13 2.49
N LEU A 193 19.69 -2.68 3.47
CA LEU A 193 20.68 -3.75 3.23
C LEU A 193 20.17 -5.15 3.55
N GLY A 194 19.25 -5.28 4.49
CA GLY A 194 18.91 -6.56 5.10
C GLY A 194 19.99 -7.02 6.08
N ARG A 195 19.69 -8.07 6.85
CA ARG A 195 20.61 -8.65 7.85
C ARG A 195 21.87 -9.19 7.23
N GLY A 196 22.99 -9.05 7.96
CA GLY A 196 24.26 -9.66 7.59
C GLY A 196 25.14 -8.82 6.64
N ASN A 197 24.67 -7.66 6.17
CA ASN A 197 25.40 -6.78 5.25
C ASN A 197 26.01 -5.53 5.90
N TYR A 198 26.03 -5.51 7.22
CA TYR A 198 26.59 -4.45 8.08
C TYR A 198 27.12 -5.06 9.39
N THR A 199 27.95 -4.34 10.12
CA THR A 199 28.45 -4.71 11.45
C THR A 199 27.76 -3.86 12.53
N GLU A 200 27.80 -4.33 13.79
CA GLU A 200 27.32 -3.54 14.92
C GLU A 200 28.09 -2.20 15.05
N ASN A 201 29.36 -2.15 14.64
CA ASN A 201 30.12 -0.92 14.62
C ASN A 201 29.59 0.07 13.57
N ASP A 202 29.19 -0.42 12.37
CA ASP A 202 28.57 0.43 11.35
C ASP A 202 27.29 1.10 11.87
N ILE A 203 26.47 0.34 12.65
CA ILE A 203 25.25 0.90 13.26
C ILE A 203 25.59 2.00 14.27
N LYS A 204 26.57 1.77 15.17
CA LYS A 204 26.98 2.74 16.18
C LYS A 204 27.50 4.03 15.53
N GLU A 205 28.34 3.90 14.54
CA GLU A 205 28.93 5.03 13.82
C GLU A 205 27.86 5.79 13.00
N ALA A 206 26.94 5.07 12.36
CA ALA A 206 25.80 5.71 11.69
C ALA A 206 24.86 6.40 12.68
N ALA A 207 24.60 5.83 13.85
CA ALA A 207 23.83 6.49 14.89
C ALA A 207 24.44 7.83 15.31
N ARG A 208 25.79 7.89 15.44
CA ARG A 208 26.53 9.15 15.67
C ARG A 208 26.32 10.14 14.52
N ALA A 209 26.29 9.68 13.27
CA ALA A 209 26.06 10.54 12.10
C ALA A 209 24.63 11.12 12.05
N PHE A 210 23.63 10.37 12.54
CA PHE A 210 22.24 10.83 12.63
C PHE A 210 21.94 11.67 13.88
N THR A 211 22.89 11.91 14.75
CA THR A 211 22.68 12.78 15.92
C THR A 211 22.27 14.19 15.50
N GLY A 212 21.40 14.83 16.29
CA GLY A 212 20.90 16.17 16.02
C GLY A 212 19.77 16.26 14.98
N TRP A 213 19.44 15.18 14.26
CA TRP A 213 18.26 15.14 13.39
C TRP A 213 16.99 15.20 14.24
N GLN A 214 16.23 16.26 14.05
CA GLN A 214 15.03 16.57 14.83
C GLN A 214 13.95 17.20 13.93
N PHE A 215 12.85 17.59 14.54
CA PHE A 215 11.79 18.35 13.88
C PHE A 215 11.22 19.43 14.82
N THR A 216 10.68 20.48 14.23
CA THR A 216 9.98 21.52 14.98
C THR A 216 8.59 21.04 15.41
N PRO A 217 7.93 21.70 16.36
CA PRO A 217 6.54 21.37 16.69
C PRO A 217 5.59 21.42 15.48
N GLU A 218 5.92 22.21 14.47
CA GLU A 218 5.20 22.37 13.20
C GLU A 218 5.42 21.22 12.22
N GLY A 219 6.40 20.34 12.50
CA GLY A 219 6.75 19.21 11.66
C GLY A 219 7.84 19.50 10.63
N GLN A 220 8.55 20.61 10.72
CA GLN A 220 9.68 20.91 9.84
C GLN A 220 10.92 20.15 10.31
N PHE A 221 11.60 19.45 9.41
CA PHE A 221 12.88 18.84 9.70
C PHE A 221 13.93 19.89 9.99
N ILE A 222 14.74 19.66 11.04
CA ILE A 222 15.87 20.50 11.41
C ILE A 222 17.06 19.65 11.88
N VAL A 223 18.27 20.14 11.65
CA VAL A 223 19.47 19.61 12.29
C VAL A 223 19.87 20.58 13.42
N ARG A 224 20.07 20.06 14.63
CA ARG A 224 20.58 20.83 15.77
C ARG A 224 22.06 20.58 15.94
N ASP A 225 22.89 21.44 15.41
CA ASP A 225 24.37 21.34 15.44
C ASP A 225 24.91 21.09 16.85
N ARG A 226 24.38 21.77 17.85
CA ARG A 226 24.79 21.58 19.26
C ARG A 226 24.60 20.15 19.78
N LEU A 227 23.72 19.34 19.14
CA LEU A 227 23.45 17.96 19.48
C LEU A 227 24.13 16.99 18.54
N HIS A 228 24.67 17.46 17.42
CA HIS A 228 25.37 16.63 16.44
C HIS A 228 26.76 16.24 16.91
N ASP A 229 27.22 15.05 16.57
CA ASP A 229 28.56 14.56 16.76
C ASP A 229 29.39 14.84 15.49
N ASP A 230 30.25 15.86 15.58
CA ASP A 230 31.11 16.30 14.48
C ASP A 230 32.42 15.49 14.37
N GLY A 231 32.67 14.53 15.28
CA GLY A 231 33.87 13.71 15.29
C GLY A 231 33.92 12.77 14.07
N PRO A 232 35.12 12.28 13.72
CA PRO A 232 35.26 11.29 12.63
C PRO A 232 34.52 10.00 12.97
N LYS A 233 33.96 9.37 11.94
CA LYS A 233 33.20 8.11 12.00
C LYS A 233 33.72 7.16 10.94
N THR A 234 33.72 5.87 11.23
CA THR A 234 34.10 4.84 10.25
C THR A 234 32.90 3.93 9.96
N ILE A 235 32.37 4.04 8.74
CA ILE A 235 31.16 3.32 8.29
C ILE A 235 31.52 2.56 7.00
N PHE A 236 31.27 1.26 6.96
CA PHE A 236 31.63 0.38 5.85
C PHE A 236 33.10 0.53 5.42
N GLY A 237 34.02 0.70 6.40
CA GLY A 237 35.45 0.86 6.14
C GLY A 237 35.87 2.23 5.60
N LYS A 238 34.95 3.16 5.36
CA LYS A 238 35.22 4.55 4.97
C LYS A 238 35.21 5.43 6.22
N SER A 239 36.23 6.30 6.37
CA SER A 239 36.34 7.22 7.50
C SER A 239 36.14 8.67 7.06
N GLY A 240 35.40 9.46 7.86
CA GLY A 240 35.12 10.87 7.59
C GLY A 240 34.23 11.51 8.65
N ALA A 241 34.04 12.83 8.59
CA ALA A 241 33.08 13.56 9.41
C ALA A 241 31.65 13.42 8.85
N PHE A 242 31.17 12.19 8.75
CA PHE A 242 29.90 11.87 8.12
C PHE A 242 28.72 12.43 8.89
N LYS A 243 27.75 12.98 8.14
CA LYS A 243 26.40 13.37 8.57
C LYS A 243 25.37 12.32 8.15
N GLY A 244 24.13 12.46 8.57
CA GLY A 244 23.07 11.52 8.23
C GLY A 244 22.83 11.34 6.73
N GLU A 245 22.97 12.43 5.96
CA GLU A 245 22.87 12.39 4.50
C GLU A 245 23.99 11.56 3.86
N ASP A 246 25.21 11.66 4.40
CA ASP A 246 26.35 10.89 3.91
C ASP A 246 26.15 9.38 4.16
N VAL A 247 25.55 9.00 5.29
CA VAL A 247 25.20 7.59 5.58
C VAL A 247 24.26 7.06 4.52
N ILE A 248 23.24 7.81 4.13
CA ILE A 248 22.31 7.41 3.06
C ILE A 248 23.07 7.26 1.74
N GLY A 249 24.00 8.17 1.42
CA GLY A 249 24.88 8.05 0.27
C GLY A 249 25.73 6.77 0.30
N LEU A 250 26.35 6.46 1.45
CA LEU A 250 27.14 5.24 1.64
C LEU A 250 26.32 3.96 1.45
N LEU A 251 25.06 3.97 1.85
CA LEU A 251 24.12 2.85 1.65
C LEU A 251 23.80 2.68 0.16
N LEU A 252 23.59 3.76 -0.60
CA LEU A 252 23.34 3.72 -2.04
C LEU A 252 24.55 3.18 -2.83
N ASP A 253 25.77 3.32 -2.32
CA ASP A 253 26.97 2.74 -2.93
C ASP A 253 27.01 1.20 -2.85
N LYS A 254 26.30 0.60 -1.90
CA LYS A 254 26.31 -0.83 -1.63
C LYS A 254 25.45 -1.61 -2.64
N PRO A 255 26.01 -2.59 -3.39
CA PRO A 255 25.23 -3.40 -4.33
C PRO A 255 24.15 -4.23 -3.65
N GLU A 256 24.36 -4.62 -2.40
CA GLU A 256 23.42 -5.38 -1.58
C GLU A 256 22.09 -4.64 -1.43
N MET A 257 22.12 -3.28 -1.39
CA MET A 257 20.91 -2.47 -1.29
C MET A 257 20.00 -2.64 -2.51
N ALA A 258 20.56 -2.56 -3.73
CA ALA A 258 19.77 -2.77 -4.94
C ALA A 258 19.11 -4.15 -4.96
N ARG A 259 19.88 -5.18 -4.58
CA ARG A 259 19.40 -6.56 -4.52
C ARG A 259 18.30 -6.75 -3.48
N PHE A 260 18.45 -6.14 -2.30
CA PHE A 260 17.46 -6.19 -1.23
C PHE A 260 16.14 -5.54 -1.66
N ILE A 261 16.19 -4.33 -2.23
CA ILE A 261 15.00 -3.60 -2.68
C ILE A 261 14.31 -4.35 -3.83
N VAL A 262 15.07 -4.76 -4.85
CA VAL A 262 14.51 -5.51 -5.99
C VAL A 262 13.93 -6.85 -5.53
N GLY A 263 14.56 -7.53 -4.58
CA GLY A 263 14.02 -8.74 -3.98
C GLY A 263 12.66 -8.54 -3.30
N LYS A 264 12.46 -7.41 -2.60
CA LYS A 264 11.16 -7.04 -2.03
C LYS A 264 10.13 -6.69 -3.11
N VAL A 265 10.53 -5.92 -4.13
CA VAL A 265 9.69 -5.60 -5.29
C VAL A 265 9.27 -6.88 -6.00
N TYR A 266 10.19 -7.79 -6.26
CA TYR A 266 9.89 -9.07 -6.92
C TYR A 266 8.85 -9.88 -6.13
N ARG A 267 9.04 -10.03 -4.82
CA ARG A 267 8.10 -10.77 -3.97
C ARG A 267 6.71 -10.15 -3.92
N TYR A 268 6.61 -8.84 -3.98
CA TYR A 268 5.31 -8.15 -3.94
C TYR A 268 4.60 -8.13 -5.30
N PHE A 269 5.34 -7.85 -6.38
CA PHE A 269 4.75 -7.63 -7.70
C PHE A 269 4.78 -8.84 -8.64
N VAL A 270 5.61 -9.85 -8.36
CA VAL A 270 5.78 -11.01 -9.25
C VAL A 270 5.39 -12.30 -8.56
N ASN A 271 6.21 -12.79 -7.62
CA ASN A 271 6.01 -14.08 -6.99
C ASN A 271 6.67 -14.12 -5.61
N GLU A 272 6.02 -14.74 -4.61
CA GLU A 272 6.60 -14.93 -3.28
C GLU A 272 7.88 -15.77 -3.32
N THR A 273 7.95 -16.72 -4.25
CA THR A 273 9.17 -17.51 -4.52
C THR A 273 10.11 -16.69 -5.39
N PRO A 274 11.30 -16.31 -4.87
CA PRO A 274 12.22 -15.47 -5.61
C PRO A 274 12.90 -16.22 -6.75
N ASP A 275 13.08 -15.57 -7.90
CA ASP A 275 14.00 -15.97 -8.94
C ASP A 275 15.28 -15.13 -8.80
N GLU A 276 16.31 -15.70 -8.20
CA GLU A 276 17.54 -15.00 -7.84
C GLU A 276 18.26 -14.41 -9.07
N LYS A 277 18.23 -15.11 -10.23
CA LYS A 277 18.86 -14.61 -11.47
C LYS A 277 18.16 -13.38 -12.02
N ARG A 278 16.81 -13.38 -12.00
CA ARG A 278 16.02 -12.22 -12.42
C ARG A 278 16.21 -11.05 -11.47
N ILE A 279 16.23 -11.33 -10.15
CA ILE A 279 16.49 -10.33 -9.12
C ILE A 279 17.87 -9.69 -9.32
N ASP A 280 18.93 -10.48 -9.53
CA ASP A 280 20.27 -9.97 -9.75
C ASP A 280 20.38 -9.11 -11.02
N THR A 281 19.74 -9.54 -12.10
CA THR A 281 19.70 -8.78 -13.36
C THR A 281 19.00 -7.45 -13.19
N LEU A 282 17.82 -7.44 -12.57
CA LEU A 282 17.06 -6.23 -12.29
C LEU A 282 17.78 -5.31 -11.30
N ALA A 283 18.41 -5.84 -10.25
CA ALA A 283 19.15 -5.08 -9.26
C ALA A 283 20.36 -4.35 -9.87
N ASN A 284 21.12 -5.05 -10.75
CA ASN A 284 22.22 -4.43 -11.47
C ASN A 284 21.75 -3.29 -12.38
N SER A 285 20.65 -3.48 -13.11
CA SER A 285 20.06 -2.45 -13.94
C SER A 285 19.55 -1.26 -13.11
N PHE A 286 18.84 -1.54 -12.03
CA PHE A 286 18.29 -0.55 -11.10
C PHE A 286 19.38 0.34 -10.49
N ARG A 287 20.49 -0.30 -10.02
CA ARG A 287 21.63 0.44 -9.48
C ARG A 287 22.30 1.31 -10.55
N LYS A 288 22.59 0.75 -11.75
CA LYS A 288 23.20 1.49 -12.85
C LYS A 288 22.32 2.64 -13.36
N GLY A 289 21.02 2.49 -13.31
CA GLY A 289 20.01 3.51 -13.66
C GLY A 289 19.77 4.57 -12.57
N GLY A 290 20.61 4.66 -11.53
CA GLY A 290 20.42 5.67 -10.47
C GLY A 290 19.20 5.42 -9.60
N TYR A 291 18.83 4.14 -9.43
CA TYR A 291 17.73 3.73 -8.56
C TYR A 291 16.34 4.28 -8.95
N GLN A 292 16.09 4.46 -10.26
CA GLN A 292 14.81 4.96 -10.76
C GLN A 292 13.72 3.86 -10.66
N ILE A 293 12.73 4.08 -9.79
CA ILE A 293 11.68 3.10 -9.49
C ILE A 293 10.78 2.88 -10.71
N ALA A 294 10.39 3.94 -11.42
CA ALA A 294 9.56 3.83 -12.60
C ALA A 294 10.21 2.98 -13.70
N ASP A 295 11.52 3.12 -13.92
CA ASP A 295 12.28 2.36 -14.92
C ASP A 295 12.39 0.88 -14.55
N LEU A 296 12.62 0.58 -13.26
CA LEU A 296 12.59 -0.79 -12.74
C LEU A 296 11.24 -1.43 -13.03
N MET A 297 10.14 -0.72 -12.75
CA MET A 297 8.80 -1.25 -12.91
C MET A 297 8.37 -1.34 -14.38
N GLU A 298 8.79 -0.41 -15.25
CA GLU A 298 8.59 -0.56 -16.71
C GLU A 298 9.28 -1.82 -17.22
N THR A 299 10.54 -2.03 -16.81
CA THR A 299 11.31 -3.23 -17.19
C THR A 299 10.62 -4.51 -16.71
N LEU A 300 10.14 -4.53 -15.48
CA LEU A 300 9.48 -5.69 -14.88
C LEU A 300 8.16 -6.00 -15.60
N PHE A 301 7.29 -5.01 -15.79
CA PHE A 301 5.95 -5.23 -16.36
C PHE A 301 5.94 -5.44 -17.86
N THR A 302 7.03 -5.10 -18.58
CA THR A 302 7.16 -5.39 -20.02
C THR A 302 7.92 -6.67 -20.33
N ALA A 303 8.41 -7.37 -19.31
CA ALA A 303 9.11 -8.63 -19.47
C ALA A 303 8.13 -9.79 -19.73
N ASP A 304 8.39 -10.63 -20.73
CA ASP A 304 7.53 -11.77 -21.09
C ASP A 304 7.33 -12.72 -19.90
N TRP A 305 8.38 -12.98 -19.16
CA TRP A 305 8.34 -13.88 -18.00
C TRP A 305 7.45 -13.40 -16.86
N PHE A 306 7.10 -12.10 -16.81
CA PHE A 306 6.15 -11.58 -15.82
C PHE A 306 4.77 -12.24 -15.99
N TYR A 307 4.43 -12.62 -17.21
CA TYR A 307 3.17 -13.27 -17.60
C TYR A 307 3.24 -14.80 -17.64
N ASP A 308 4.34 -15.41 -17.16
CA ASP A 308 4.46 -16.87 -17.04
C ASP A 308 3.36 -17.44 -16.13
N LYS A 309 2.86 -18.64 -16.44
CA LYS A 309 1.83 -19.31 -15.64
C LYS A 309 2.15 -19.39 -14.14
N ALA A 310 3.43 -19.52 -13.79
CA ALA A 310 3.88 -19.58 -12.40
C ALA A 310 3.63 -18.27 -11.63
N ASN A 311 3.48 -17.16 -12.33
CA ASN A 311 3.28 -15.83 -11.74
C ASN A 311 1.80 -15.40 -11.72
N LEU A 312 0.95 -16.06 -12.55
CA LEU A 312 -0.49 -15.80 -12.55
C LEU A 312 -1.11 -16.32 -11.25
N GLY A 313 -1.87 -15.49 -10.56
CA GLY A 313 -2.50 -15.86 -9.29
C GLY A 313 -1.51 -16.19 -8.16
N ALA A 314 -0.23 -15.84 -8.29
CA ALA A 314 0.82 -16.14 -7.30
C ALA A 314 0.83 -15.18 -6.11
N HIS A 315 0.05 -14.11 -6.15
CA HIS A 315 -0.03 -13.12 -5.08
C HIS A 315 -1.40 -13.15 -4.40
N ILE A 316 -1.40 -13.24 -3.08
CA ILE A 316 -2.61 -13.10 -2.27
C ILE A 316 -2.85 -11.61 -2.07
N LYS A 317 -3.99 -11.09 -2.55
CA LYS A 317 -4.37 -9.69 -2.35
C LYS A 317 -4.34 -9.34 -0.87
N SER A 318 -3.60 -8.31 -0.50
CA SER A 318 -3.69 -7.74 0.85
C SER A 318 -5.12 -7.22 1.12
N PRO A 319 -5.51 -7.03 2.36
CA PRO A 319 -6.85 -6.49 2.69
C PRO A 319 -7.17 -5.19 1.98
N VAL A 320 -6.21 -4.27 1.90
CA VAL A 320 -6.38 -2.98 1.22
C VAL A 320 -6.50 -3.18 -0.29
N GLU A 321 -5.70 -4.06 -0.90
CA GLU A 321 -5.82 -4.40 -2.32
C GLU A 321 -7.16 -5.02 -2.66
N LEU A 322 -7.68 -5.90 -1.81
CA LEU A 322 -8.99 -6.53 -1.99
C LEU A 322 -10.10 -5.49 -1.96
N LEU A 323 -10.12 -4.63 -0.93
CA LEU A 323 -11.15 -3.60 -0.76
C LEU A 323 -11.10 -2.55 -1.88
N ALA A 324 -9.92 -2.03 -2.19
CA ALA A 324 -9.75 -1.05 -3.26
C ALA A 324 -10.11 -1.64 -4.63
N GLY A 325 -9.70 -2.90 -4.89
CA GLY A 325 -9.97 -3.60 -6.14
C GLY A 325 -11.46 -3.87 -6.36
N MET A 326 -12.18 -4.33 -5.34
CA MET A 326 -13.64 -4.52 -5.42
C MET A 326 -14.34 -3.19 -5.70
N ARG A 327 -13.96 -2.14 -4.99
CA ARG A 327 -14.54 -0.80 -5.16
C ARG A 327 -14.28 -0.25 -6.57
N TYR A 328 -13.06 -0.35 -7.05
CA TYR A 328 -12.68 0.14 -8.37
C TYR A 328 -13.39 -0.64 -9.49
N THR A 329 -13.28 -1.96 -9.48
CA THR A 329 -13.85 -2.83 -10.53
C THR A 329 -15.37 -2.64 -10.69
N LEU A 330 -16.08 -2.38 -9.59
CA LEU A 330 -17.54 -2.24 -9.56
C LEU A 330 -18.03 -0.78 -9.54
N GLY A 331 -17.15 0.22 -9.55
CA GLY A 331 -17.53 1.60 -9.32
C GLY A 331 -18.23 1.80 -7.96
N MET A 332 -17.83 1.03 -6.94
CA MET A 332 -18.53 0.95 -5.66
C MET A 332 -18.15 2.11 -4.74
N ARG A 333 -19.16 2.68 -4.07
CA ARG A 333 -18.99 3.73 -3.05
C ARG A 333 -19.72 3.33 -1.78
N PHE A 334 -19.13 3.68 -0.65
CA PHE A 334 -19.75 3.54 0.68
C PHE A 334 -20.41 4.86 1.09
N ASP A 335 -21.57 4.78 1.68
CA ASP A 335 -22.28 5.94 2.26
C ASP A 335 -21.61 6.48 3.52
N GLN A 336 -20.84 5.62 4.21
CA GLN A 336 -20.14 5.93 5.46
C GLN A 336 -18.70 5.44 5.44
N PRO A 337 -17.75 6.13 6.13
CA PRO A 337 -16.34 5.74 6.17
C PRO A 337 -16.05 4.56 7.12
N GLN A 338 -16.83 4.43 8.22
CA GLN A 338 -16.54 3.49 9.31
C GLN A 338 -16.45 2.01 8.88
N PRO A 339 -17.35 1.49 8.02
CA PRO A 339 -17.29 0.10 7.57
C PRO A 339 -15.97 -0.27 6.90
N GLN A 340 -15.36 0.65 6.16
CA GLN A 340 -14.11 0.40 5.44
C GLN A 340 -12.94 0.14 6.40
N VAL A 341 -12.85 0.91 7.48
CA VAL A 341 -11.82 0.70 8.53
C VAL A 341 -12.09 -0.59 9.32
N PHE A 342 -13.37 -0.89 9.59
CA PHE A 342 -13.74 -2.15 10.22
C PHE A 342 -13.32 -3.36 9.36
N MET A 343 -13.55 -3.33 8.05
CA MET A 343 -13.13 -4.39 7.13
C MET A 343 -11.60 -4.55 7.10
N GLN A 344 -10.85 -3.44 7.01
CA GLN A 344 -9.39 -3.44 7.10
C GLN A 344 -8.90 -4.13 8.38
N ARG A 345 -9.53 -3.83 9.52
CA ARG A 345 -9.20 -4.43 10.81
C ARG A 345 -9.49 -5.92 10.84
N THR A 346 -10.71 -6.32 10.45
CA THR A 346 -11.13 -7.72 10.46
C THR A 346 -10.24 -8.57 9.55
N LEU A 347 -9.73 -7.98 8.48
CA LEU A 347 -8.82 -8.63 7.53
C LEU A 347 -7.33 -8.51 7.92
N GLY A 348 -6.98 -7.69 8.91
CA GLY A 348 -5.62 -7.61 9.45
C GLY A 348 -4.70 -6.56 8.83
N GLN A 349 -5.23 -5.60 8.03
CA GLN A 349 -4.43 -4.48 7.50
C GLN A 349 -5.18 -3.15 7.66
N ILE A 350 -4.74 -2.32 8.58
CA ILE A 350 -5.25 -0.96 8.76
C ILE A 350 -4.17 0.02 8.30
N LEU A 351 -4.45 0.86 7.31
CA LEU A 351 -3.53 1.89 6.85
C LEU A 351 -3.11 2.80 8.03
N PHE A 352 -1.83 3.12 8.10
CA PHE A 352 -1.17 3.87 9.17
C PHE A 352 -1.04 3.14 10.53
N TYR A 353 -1.44 1.86 10.60
CA TYR A 353 -1.31 1.04 11.81
C TYR A 353 -0.62 -0.30 11.51
N PRO A 354 0.64 -0.30 11.00
CA PRO A 354 1.39 -1.54 10.86
C PRO A 354 1.60 -2.19 12.24
N PRO A 355 1.69 -3.52 12.33
CA PRO A 355 1.88 -4.22 13.60
C PRO A 355 3.21 -3.86 14.28
N ASN A 356 4.26 -3.65 13.49
CA ASN A 356 5.59 -3.26 13.96
C ASN A 356 6.38 -2.51 12.86
N VAL A 357 7.65 -2.21 13.10
CA VAL A 357 8.54 -1.49 12.16
C VAL A 357 8.86 -2.28 10.89
N ALA A 358 8.75 -3.62 10.92
CA ALA A 358 8.93 -4.45 9.73
C ALA A 358 7.72 -4.47 8.79
N GLY A 359 6.63 -3.79 9.17
CA GLY A 359 5.39 -3.71 8.39
C GLY A 359 4.49 -4.93 8.55
N TRP A 360 3.63 -5.15 7.58
CA TRP A 360 2.77 -6.33 7.53
C TRP A 360 3.52 -7.49 6.87
N PRO A 361 3.37 -8.73 7.40
CA PRO A 361 4.13 -9.87 6.90
C PRO A 361 3.77 -10.29 5.47
N GLY A 362 2.58 -9.93 4.97
CA GLY A 362 2.17 -10.21 3.60
C GLY A 362 1.87 -11.68 3.29
N GLY A 363 1.59 -11.95 2.01
CA GLY A 363 1.45 -13.29 1.46
C GLY A 363 0.44 -14.17 2.19
N ARG A 364 0.83 -15.38 2.51
CA ARG A 364 -0.02 -16.37 3.22
C ARG A 364 -0.48 -15.90 4.60
N ASN A 365 0.22 -14.95 5.21
CA ASN A 365 -0.16 -14.41 6.53
C ASN A 365 -1.47 -13.58 6.49
N TRP A 366 -1.94 -13.21 5.29
CA TRP A 366 -3.27 -12.62 5.12
C TRP A 366 -4.42 -13.60 5.31
N ILE A 367 -4.12 -14.90 5.34
CA ILE A 367 -5.13 -15.98 5.33
C ILE A 367 -5.01 -16.80 6.62
N ASP A 368 -5.96 -16.66 7.49
CA ASP A 368 -6.31 -17.58 8.55
C ASP A 368 -7.79 -17.99 8.41
N SER A 369 -8.28 -18.92 9.22
CA SER A 369 -9.64 -19.44 9.12
C SER A 369 -10.70 -18.34 9.21
N SER A 370 -10.48 -17.32 10.05
CA SER A 370 -11.44 -16.22 10.26
C SER A 370 -11.38 -15.19 9.14
N SER A 371 -10.17 -14.79 8.73
CA SER A 371 -9.98 -13.84 7.65
C SER A 371 -10.42 -14.42 6.32
N LEU A 372 -10.17 -15.72 6.05
CA LEU A 372 -10.65 -16.38 4.84
C LEU A 372 -12.18 -16.40 4.78
N LEU A 373 -12.86 -16.82 5.86
CA LEU A 373 -14.32 -16.82 5.91
C LEU A 373 -14.88 -15.40 5.68
N PHE A 374 -14.27 -14.39 6.29
CA PHE A 374 -14.71 -13.00 6.09
C PHE A 374 -14.46 -12.53 4.66
N ARG A 375 -13.31 -12.86 4.05
CA ARG A 375 -13.00 -12.56 2.64
C ARG A 375 -14.03 -13.15 1.69
N MET A 376 -14.43 -14.41 1.90
CA MET A 376 -15.42 -15.08 1.05
C MET A 376 -16.84 -14.51 1.23
N LYS A 377 -17.17 -14.00 2.42
CA LYS A 377 -18.48 -13.35 2.68
C LYS A 377 -18.50 -11.86 2.36
N LEU A 378 -17.34 -11.24 2.18
CA LEU A 378 -17.22 -9.80 1.95
C LEU A 378 -18.06 -9.31 0.75
N PRO A 379 -18.11 -10.01 -0.41
CA PRO A 379 -18.96 -9.60 -1.52
C PRO A 379 -20.45 -9.54 -1.14
N ASP A 380 -20.94 -10.49 -0.38
CA ASP A 380 -22.33 -10.47 0.11
C ASP A 380 -22.59 -9.29 1.03
N TYR A 381 -21.67 -9.00 1.96
CA TYR A 381 -21.80 -7.84 2.86
C TYR A 381 -21.85 -6.51 2.11
N VAL A 382 -20.97 -6.34 1.11
CA VAL A 382 -20.87 -5.05 0.41
C VAL A 382 -21.87 -4.90 -0.75
N LEU A 383 -22.35 -6.01 -1.35
CA LEU A 383 -23.26 -5.95 -2.51
C LEU A 383 -24.73 -6.15 -2.15
N LYS A 384 -25.02 -6.80 -1.02
CA LYS A 384 -26.40 -7.14 -0.60
C LYS A 384 -26.82 -6.37 0.66
N ALA A 385 -26.03 -5.42 1.16
CA ALA A 385 -26.27 -4.70 2.42
C ALA A 385 -26.61 -5.64 3.60
N ALA A 386 -25.94 -6.80 3.67
CA ALA A 386 -26.17 -7.79 4.71
C ALA A 386 -25.63 -7.29 6.05
N GLU A 387 -26.30 -7.61 7.17
CA GLU A 387 -25.81 -7.28 8.51
C GLU A 387 -24.48 -7.99 8.80
N VAL A 388 -23.47 -7.22 9.21
CA VAL A 388 -22.15 -7.74 9.55
C VAL A 388 -22.10 -8.11 11.02
N ASN A 389 -22.30 -9.38 11.34
CA ASN A 389 -22.19 -9.94 12.68
C ASN A 389 -20.82 -10.61 12.91
N VAL A 390 -19.73 -9.83 12.86
CA VAL A 390 -18.37 -10.34 13.10
C VAL A 390 -17.72 -9.59 14.27
N ARG A 391 -17.17 -10.33 15.24
CA ARG A 391 -16.36 -9.76 16.33
C ARG A 391 -14.92 -9.59 15.87
N SER A 392 -14.34 -8.43 16.13
CA SER A 392 -12.91 -8.16 15.90
C SER A 392 -12.05 -8.99 16.85
N LYS A 393 -10.91 -9.52 16.37
CA LYS A 393 -10.01 -10.40 17.14
C LYS A 393 -9.10 -9.67 18.15
N ASP A 394 -8.86 -8.37 17.99
CA ASP A 394 -7.89 -7.64 18.83
C ASP A 394 -8.59 -6.80 19.91
N GLU A 395 -8.66 -7.35 21.12
CA GLU A 395 -9.13 -6.64 22.32
C GLU A 395 -8.05 -5.71 22.95
N ALA A 396 -6.80 -5.78 22.48
CA ALA A 396 -5.65 -5.17 23.17
C ALA A 396 -5.27 -3.75 22.72
N ASP A 397 -5.83 -3.21 21.63
CA ASP A 397 -5.45 -1.89 21.11
C ASP A 397 -6.56 -0.85 21.34
N VAL A 398 -6.44 -0.09 22.45
CA VAL A 398 -7.39 0.96 22.86
C VAL A 398 -7.61 2.01 21.76
N ASN A 399 -6.58 2.31 20.96
CA ASN A 399 -6.70 3.26 19.85
C ASN A 399 -7.49 2.68 18.68
N ALA A 400 -7.36 1.36 18.46
CA ALA A 400 -8.12 0.66 17.45
C ALA A 400 -9.60 0.51 17.84
N GLU A 401 -9.92 0.36 19.13
CA GLU A 401 -11.29 0.37 19.62
C GLU A 401 -12.01 1.72 19.47
N LEU A 402 -11.29 2.84 19.60
CA LEU A 402 -11.85 4.17 19.37
C LEU A 402 -12.27 4.39 17.89
N LEU A 403 -11.56 3.77 16.95
CA LEU A 403 -11.89 3.80 15.53
C LEU A 403 -13.14 2.95 15.20
N ALA A 404 -13.44 1.91 16.01
CA ALA A 404 -14.54 0.98 15.76
C ALA A 404 -15.84 1.30 16.52
N ARG A 405 -15.77 2.09 17.61
CA ARG A 405 -16.92 2.39 18.47
C ARG A 405 -17.77 3.54 17.93
N LYS A 406 -18.64 3.31 17.02
CA LYS A 406 -19.98 3.90 16.89
C LYS A 406 -20.59 3.59 15.51
N GLY A 407 -21.55 2.77 15.49
CA GLY A 407 -22.49 2.59 14.39
C GLY A 407 -23.16 1.23 14.50
N LYS A 408 -24.44 1.19 14.34
CA LYS A 408 -25.12 -0.03 13.94
C LYS A 408 -24.36 -0.57 12.73
N ASN A 409 -24.02 -1.85 12.71
CA ASN A 409 -23.29 -2.52 11.64
C ASN A 409 -24.05 -2.53 10.28
N GLN A 410 -24.93 -1.55 10.06
CA GLN A 410 -25.67 -1.34 8.85
C GLN A 410 -25.03 -0.20 8.08
N PHE A 411 -24.61 -0.48 6.86
CA PHE A 411 -24.11 0.49 5.89
C PHE A 411 -24.72 0.17 4.54
N THR A 412 -24.79 1.16 3.68
CA THR A 412 -25.20 0.99 2.29
C THR A 412 -24.04 1.24 1.36
N THR A 413 -24.06 0.56 0.23
CA THR A 413 -23.12 0.79 -0.86
C THR A 413 -23.90 1.05 -2.13
N THR A 414 -23.38 1.93 -2.96
CA THR A 414 -23.85 2.10 -4.33
C THR A 414 -22.85 1.49 -5.28
N VAL A 415 -23.32 0.79 -6.31
CA VAL A 415 -22.50 0.15 -7.34
C VAL A 415 -22.98 0.65 -8.70
N ASP A 416 -22.04 1.00 -9.57
CA ASP A 416 -22.34 1.39 -10.95
C ASP A 416 -22.55 0.13 -11.82
N TRP A 417 -23.69 -0.53 -11.61
CA TRP A 417 -24.04 -1.75 -12.35
C TRP A 417 -24.21 -1.50 -13.84
N ASP A 418 -24.64 -0.31 -14.26
CA ASP A 418 -24.85 0.01 -15.66
C ASP A 418 -23.52 0.06 -16.42
N ALA A 419 -22.50 0.66 -15.82
CA ALA A 419 -21.15 0.64 -16.38
C ALA A 419 -20.56 -0.78 -16.36
N PHE A 420 -20.67 -1.51 -15.23
CA PHE A 420 -20.08 -2.84 -15.06
C PHE A 420 -20.70 -3.86 -16.01
N GLN A 421 -22.03 -3.88 -16.18
CA GLN A 421 -22.72 -4.90 -16.98
C GLN A 421 -22.62 -4.67 -18.48
N LYS A 422 -22.27 -3.48 -18.94
CA LYS A 422 -22.24 -3.09 -20.36
C LYS A 422 -21.54 -4.08 -21.29
N PRO A 423 -20.35 -4.61 -21.00
CA PRO A 423 -19.69 -5.61 -21.84
C PRO A 423 -20.46 -6.94 -21.95
N PHE A 424 -21.31 -7.26 -20.99
CA PHE A 424 -22.04 -8.52 -20.90
C PHE A 424 -23.47 -8.44 -21.48
N ALA A 425 -23.92 -7.30 -21.97
CA ALA A 425 -25.29 -7.04 -22.39
C ALA A 425 -25.81 -8.01 -23.49
N ARG A 426 -24.90 -8.58 -24.30
CA ARG A 426 -25.23 -9.52 -25.36
C ARG A 426 -24.79 -10.96 -25.06
N THR A 427 -24.30 -11.23 -23.86
CA THR A 427 -23.84 -12.56 -23.46
C THR A 427 -25.05 -13.43 -23.10
N ALA A 428 -25.10 -14.63 -23.66
CA ALA A 428 -26.16 -15.58 -23.31
C ALA A 428 -26.07 -15.94 -21.81
N LEU A 429 -27.22 -16.18 -21.16
CA LEU A 429 -27.27 -16.46 -19.71
C LEU A 429 -26.40 -17.67 -19.32
N ALA A 430 -26.31 -18.67 -20.16
CA ALA A 430 -25.50 -19.88 -19.93
C ALA A 430 -23.97 -19.59 -19.96
N ASP A 431 -23.55 -18.51 -20.63
CA ASP A 431 -22.16 -18.16 -20.84
C ASP A 431 -21.69 -17.06 -19.85
N LEU A 432 -22.63 -16.42 -19.15
CA LEU A 432 -22.32 -15.36 -18.19
C LEU A 432 -21.32 -15.76 -17.10
N PRO A 433 -21.36 -16.98 -16.51
CA PRO A 433 -20.37 -17.38 -15.51
C PRO A 433 -18.94 -17.31 -16.04
N ASP A 434 -18.70 -17.85 -17.23
CA ASP A 434 -17.37 -17.88 -17.85
C ASP A 434 -16.94 -16.49 -18.33
N ALA A 435 -17.87 -15.72 -18.89
CA ALA A 435 -17.62 -14.35 -19.31
C ALA A 435 -17.21 -13.47 -18.12
N LEU A 436 -17.94 -13.48 -17.01
CA LEU A 436 -17.61 -12.73 -15.80
C LEU A 436 -16.29 -13.20 -15.17
N ALA A 437 -16.07 -14.52 -15.10
CA ALA A 437 -14.84 -15.08 -14.56
C ALA A 437 -13.60 -14.64 -15.35
N THR A 438 -13.72 -14.49 -16.68
CA THR A 438 -12.63 -14.00 -17.55
C THR A 438 -12.10 -12.63 -17.09
N TYR A 439 -12.94 -11.77 -16.56
CA TYR A 439 -12.54 -10.43 -16.06
C TYR A 439 -12.18 -10.41 -14.58
N LEU A 440 -12.73 -11.33 -13.78
CA LEU A 440 -12.63 -11.28 -12.32
C LEU A 440 -11.59 -12.24 -11.74
N LEU A 441 -11.35 -13.40 -12.37
CA LEU A 441 -10.51 -14.46 -11.81
C LEU A 441 -9.18 -14.61 -12.57
N PRO A 442 -8.08 -14.95 -11.89
CA PRO A 442 -6.80 -15.24 -12.55
C PRO A 442 -6.83 -16.53 -13.39
N PHE A 443 -7.76 -17.42 -13.12
CA PHE A 443 -7.92 -18.72 -13.78
C PHE A 443 -9.34 -18.90 -14.31
N PRO A 444 -9.54 -19.75 -15.36
CA PRO A 444 -10.86 -20.19 -15.77
C PRO A 444 -11.60 -20.89 -14.62
N LEU A 445 -12.93 -20.88 -14.67
CA LEU A 445 -13.76 -21.64 -13.74
C LEU A 445 -13.50 -23.14 -13.89
N ARG A 446 -13.45 -23.85 -12.76
CA ARG A 446 -13.48 -25.30 -12.76
C ARG A 446 -14.89 -25.79 -13.10
N PRO A 447 -15.04 -27.02 -13.65
CA PRO A 447 -16.37 -27.58 -14.03
C PRO A 447 -17.38 -27.61 -12.88
N ASP A 448 -16.91 -27.91 -11.65
CA ASP A 448 -17.74 -27.90 -10.43
C ASP A 448 -18.22 -26.49 -10.07
N GLN A 449 -17.34 -25.51 -10.12
CA GLN A 449 -17.67 -24.09 -9.87
C GLN A 449 -18.66 -23.58 -10.91
N ARG A 450 -18.39 -23.84 -12.20
CA ARG A 450 -19.33 -23.48 -13.29
C ARG A 450 -20.72 -24.05 -13.09
N THR A 451 -20.78 -25.31 -12.70
CA THR A 451 -22.09 -26.00 -12.43
C THR A 451 -22.83 -25.34 -11.26
N LEU A 452 -22.14 -24.98 -10.18
CA LEU A 452 -22.74 -24.29 -9.04
C LEU A 452 -23.25 -22.88 -9.42
N LEU A 453 -22.46 -22.12 -10.19
CA LEU A 453 -22.87 -20.80 -10.66
C LEU A 453 -24.08 -20.87 -11.61
N LEU A 454 -24.14 -21.86 -12.51
CA LEU A 454 -25.28 -22.06 -13.40
C LEU A 454 -26.58 -22.38 -12.66
N LYS A 455 -26.51 -23.03 -11.48
CA LYS A 455 -27.70 -23.23 -10.64
C LYS A 455 -28.26 -21.89 -10.12
N GLN A 456 -27.42 -20.92 -9.85
CA GLN A 456 -27.84 -19.58 -9.41
C GLN A 456 -28.49 -18.78 -10.53
N VAL A 457 -28.07 -18.97 -11.79
CA VAL A 457 -28.68 -18.32 -12.96
C VAL A 457 -30.18 -18.65 -13.06
N LYS A 458 -30.56 -19.87 -12.75
CA LYS A 458 -31.96 -20.32 -12.83
C LYS A 458 -32.87 -19.67 -11.78
N LEU A 459 -32.31 -19.07 -10.74
CA LEU A 459 -33.05 -18.40 -9.65
C LEU A 459 -33.22 -16.90 -9.91
N ALA A 460 -32.46 -16.33 -10.84
CA ALA A 460 -32.52 -14.91 -11.18
C ALA A 460 -33.63 -14.63 -12.20
N GLN A 461 -34.30 -13.48 -12.03
CA GLN A 461 -35.46 -13.13 -12.89
C GLN A 461 -35.06 -12.31 -14.13
N THR A 462 -33.99 -11.52 -14.04
CA THR A 462 -33.50 -10.64 -15.13
C THR A 462 -31.99 -10.86 -15.38
N GLN A 463 -31.51 -10.43 -16.55
CA GLN A 463 -30.07 -10.48 -16.86
C GLN A 463 -29.25 -9.66 -15.87
N THR A 464 -29.72 -8.47 -15.48
CA THR A 464 -29.05 -7.62 -14.48
C THR A 464 -28.95 -8.33 -13.12
N GLU A 465 -30.01 -8.95 -12.64
CA GLU A 465 -30.01 -9.71 -11.39
C GLU A 465 -29.08 -10.92 -11.47
N THR A 466 -29.04 -11.60 -12.61
CA THR A 466 -28.12 -12.69 -12.88
C THR A 466 -26.67 -12.20 -12.79
N ILE A 467 -26.31 -11.11 -13.46
CA ILE A 467 -24.96 -10.54 -13.42
C ILE A 467 -24.58 -10.17 -11.97
N ARG A 468 -25.47 -9.51 -11.22
CA ARG A 468 -25.23 -9.14 -9.80
C ARG A 468 -24.97 -10.37 -8.93
N THR A 469 -25.82 -11.38 -9.05
CA THR A 469 -25.74 -12.62 -8.28
C THR A 469 -24.44 -13.38 -8.61
N LEU A 470 -24.14 -13.55 -9.90
CA LEU A 470 -22.92 -14.23 -10.34
C LEU A 470 -21.65 -13.47 -9.95
N THR A 471 -21.66 -12.14 -10.06
CA THR A 471 -20.53 -11.30 -9.64
C THR A 471 -20.21 -11.50 -8.15
N ALA A 472 -21.23 -11.43 -7.28
CA ALA A 472 -21.06 -11.69 -5.86
C ALA A 472 -20.52 -13.11 -5.60
N ALA A 473 -21.08 -14.13 -6.27
CA ALA A 473 -20.66 -15.50 -6.10
C ALA A 473 -19.22 -15.76 -6.61
N ILE A 474 -18.83 -15.17 -7.75
CA ILE A 474 -17.46 -15.27 -8.29
C ILE A 474 -16.47 -14.58 -7.38
N MET A 475 -16.79 -13.38 -6.88
CA MET A 475 -15.93 -12.65 -5.94
C MET A 475 -15.80 -13.35 -4.58
N ALA A 476 -16.73 -14.24 -4.23
CA ALA A 476 -16.67 -15.09 -3.04
C ALA A 476 -15.77 -16.33 -3.24
N LEU A 477 -15.30 -16.63 -4.45
CA LEU A 477 -14.40 -17.75 -4.68
C LEU A 477 -13.00 -17.50 -4.13
N PRO A 478 -12.28 -18.53 -3.66
CA PRO A 478 -10.90 -18.42 -3.22
C PRO A 478 -9.98 -17.82 -4.29
N GLU A 479 -10.20 -18.12 -5.55
CA GLU A 479 -9.43 -17.65 -6.69
C GLU A 479 -9.52 -16.12 -6.86
N TYR A 480 -10.62 -15.49 -6.45
CA TYR A 480 -10.74 -14.03 -6.47
C TYR A 480 -9.79 -13.33 -5.48
N GLN A 481 -9.36 -14.04 -4.44
CA GLN A 481 -8.40 -13.54 -3.46
C GLN A 481 -6.96 -13.43 -4.02
N LEU A 482 -6.73 -13.99 -5.21
CA LEU A 482 -5.45 -14.06 -5.89
C LEU A 482 -5.34 -12.99 -7.00
N SER A 483 -4.10 -12.64 -7.34
CA SER A 483 -3.81 -11.74 -8.46
C SER A 483 -2.52 -12.13 -9.19
#